data_0e27ff1d60b88c7d1c43ebc878ee5980
#
_entry.id   0e27ff1d60b88c7d1c43ebc878ee5980
#
_cell.length_a   1.000
_cell.length_b   1.000
_cell.length_c   1.000
_cell.angle_alpha   90.00
_cell.angle_beta   90.00
_cell.angle_gamma   90.00
#
_symmetry.space_group_name_H-M   'P 1'
#
loop_
_entity.id
_entity.type
_entity.pdbx_description
1 polymer ?
#
loop_
_entity_poly.entity_id
_entity_poly.type
_entity_poly.pdbx_seq_one_letter_code
_entity_poly.pdbx_strand_id
1 'polypeptide(L)'
;MRNLDQLDLDILARLFRDAGMTNKELAALVGVAPSTCLERVRKLQQDGVLKGAHCEVDYQALGGHIQAMVSLRLARHSRQIIDAFRDAILTLPEVISLFHMGGKDDFLVHLCVADTEHLRNFVFDHFTAREEVVHLETSLVFEHRFSRSLPCFNHA
;
A
#
# COMPACT_ATOMS: atom_id res chain seq x y z
N MET A 1 12.03 -5.72 19.16
CA MET A 1 10.67 -5.92 18.67
C MET A 1 9.81 -6.35 19.84
N ARG A 2 8.60 -5.77 19.99
CA ARG A 2 7.64 -6.23 21.00
C ARG A 2 7.18 -7.65 20.64
N ASN A 3 7.10 -8.52 21.65
CA ASN A 3 6.43 -9.80 21.48
C ASN A 3 4.91 -9.56 21.52
N LEU A 4 4.20 -9.88 20.43
CA LEU A 4 2.74 -9.75 20.32
C LEU A 4 2.11 -10.99 20.96
N ASP A 5 1.19 -10.80 21.91
CA ASP A 5 0.41 -11.88 22.48
C ASP A 5 -0.80 -12.24 21.58
N GLN A 6 -1.52 -13.33 21.91
CA GLN A 6 -2.65 -13.79 21.11
C GLN A 6 -3.74 -12.72 20.99
N LEU A 7 -4.01 -11.95 22.04
CA LEU A 7 -4.99 -10.87 22.01
C LEU A 7 -4.60 -9.75 21.03
N ASP A 8 -3.30 -9.39 21.00
CA ASP A 8 -2.78 -8.41 20.04
C ASP A 8 -2.99 -8.91 18.59
N LEU A 9 -2.71 -10.19 18.33
CA LEU A 9 -2.91 -10.79 17.00
C LEU A 9 -4.39 -10.84 16.60
N ASP A 10 -5.27 -11.18 17.52
CA ASP A 10 -6.72 -11.23 17.28
C ASP A 10 -7.28 -9.83 16.98
N ILE A 11 -6.85 -8.80 17.73
CA ILE A 11 -7.18 -7.40 17.47
C ILE A 11 -6.72 -6.97 16.08
N LEU A 12 -5.45 -7.25 15.74
CA LEU A 12 -4.88 -6.91 14.43
C LEU A 12 -5.60 -7.61 13.29
N ALA A 13 -5.93 -8.90 13.45
CA ALA A 13 -6.65 -9.67 12.43
C ALA A 13 -8.06 -9.11 12.15
N ARG A 14 -8.76 -8.62 13.18
CA ARG A 14 -10.08 -7.99 13.04
C ARG A 14 -9.96 -6.64 12.35
N LEU A 15 -9.05 -5.78 12.79
CA LEU A 15 -8.83 -4.45 12.20
C LEU A 15 -8.29 -4.53 10.77
N PHE A 16 -7.47 -5.54 10.45
CA PHE A 16 -6.99 -5.78 9.08
C PHE A 16 -8.13 -6.13 8.12
N ARG A 17 -9.13 -6.86 8.64
CA ARG A 17 -10.32 -7.24 7.87
C ARG A 17 -11.32 -6.10 7.72
N ASP A 18 -11.51 -5.33 8.78
CA ASP A 18 -12.44 -4.19 8.83
C ASP A 18 -11.94 -3.13 9.81
N ALA A 19 -11.28 -2.12 9.27
CA ALA A 19 -10.76 -0.99 10.05
C ALA A 19 -11.84 0.01 10.51
N GLY A 20 -13.09 -0.12 10.02
CA GLY A 20 -14.22 0.72 10.41
C GLY A 20 -14.92 0.30 11.70
N MET A 21 -14.52 -0.83 12.31
CA MET A 21 -15.11 -1.30 13.57
C MET A 21 -14.94 -0.29 14.69
N THR A 22 -15.99 -0.11 15.47
CA THR A 22 -15.91 0.62 16.74
C THR A 22 -15.13 -0.18 17.78
N ASN A 23 -14.51 0.50 18.75
CA ASN A 23 -13.83 -0.17 19.84
C ASN A 23 -14.73 -1.12 20.64
N LYS A 24 -16.03 -0.81 20.74
CA LYS A 24 -17.02 -1.68 21.43
C LYS A 24 -17.26 -2.98 20.68
N GLU A 25 -17.40 -2.92 19.36
CA GLU A 25 -17.56 -4.09 18.50
C GLU A 25 -16.30 -4.95 18.52
N LEU A 26 -15.13 -4.32 18.35
CA LEU A 26 -13.84 -5.00 18.40
C LEU A 26 -13.64 -5.72 19.74
N ALA A 27 -13.89 -5.05 20.87
CA ALA A 27 -13.78 -5.63 22.21
C ALA A 27 -14.68 -6.85 22.40
N ALA A 28 -15.94 -6.77 21.92
CA ALA A 28 -16.87 -7.89 21.96
C ALA A 28 -16.38 -9.09 21.14
N LEU A 29 -15.81 -8.85 19.95
CA LEU A 29 -15.30 -9.89 19.05
C LEU A 29 -14.04 -10.60 19.58
N VAL A 30 -13.20 -9.90 20.35
CA VAL A 30 -11.97 -10.47 20.94
C VAL A 30 -12.16 -10.86 22.41
N GLY A 31 -13.38 -10.71 22.98
CA GLY A 31 -13.74 -11.22 24.29
C GLY A 31 -13.12 -10.47 25.47
N VAL A 32 -12.91 -9.16 25.38
CA VAL A 32 -12.34 -8.34 26.46
C VAL A 32 -13.19 -7.08 26.75
N ALA A 33 -12.92 -6.43 27.89
CA ALA A 33 -13.55 -5.15 28.20
C ALA A 33 -13.15 -4.05 27.20
N PRO A 34 -14.05 -3.11 26.86
CA PRO A 34 -13.74 -2.02 25.91
C PRO A 34 -12.54 -1.15 26.32
N SER A 35 -12.31 -0.95 27.61
CA SER A 35 -11.13 -0.23 28.11
C SER A 35 -9.83 -0.96 27.81
N THR A 36 -9.81 -2.28 28.05
CA THR A 36 -8.66 -3.16 27.74
C THR A 36 -8.37 -3.20 26.25
N CYS A 37 -9.40 -3.33 25.41
CA CYS A 37 -9.26 -3.30 23.96
C CYS A 37 -8.65 -1.96 23.49
N LEU A 38 -9.19 -0.83 23.96
CA LEU A 38 -8.70 0.49 23.60
C LEU A 38 -7.23 0.70 24.00
N GLU A 39 -6.84 0.26 25.18
CA GLU A 39 -5.46 0.31 25.64
C GLU A 39 -4.53 -0.49 24.74
N ARG A 40 -4.94 -1.71 24.34
CA ARG A 40 -4.17 -2.55 23.43
C ARG A 40 -4.01 -1.92 22.04
N VAL A 41 -5.09 -1.39 21.47
CA VAL A 41 -5.04 -0.69 20.17
C VAL A 41 -4.09 0.50 20.22
N ARG A 42 -4.20 1.35 21.26
CA ARG A 42 -3.28 2.48 21.44
C ARG A 42 -1.83 2.06 21.54
N LYS A 43 -1.56 0.98 22.26
CA LYS A 43 -0.21 0.44 22.41
C LYS A 43 0.33 -0.10 21.09
N LEU A 44 -0.48 -0.80 20.31
CA LEU A 44 -0.12 -1.27 18.97
C LEU A 44 0.21 -0.10 18.02
N GLN A 45 -0.53 1.01 18.13
CA GLN A 45 -0.25 2.24 17.37
C GLN A 45 1.05 2.90 17.83
N GLN A 46 1.26 3.08 19.14
CA GLN A 46 2.48 3.67 19.71
C GLN A 46 3.74 2.87 19.36
N ASP A 47 3.64 1.54 19.36
CA ASP A 47 4.72 0.62 19.01
C ASP A 47 4.95 0.54 17.48
N GLY A 48 4.16 1.26 16.66
CA GLY A 48 4.25 1.28 15.20
C GLY A 48 3.86 -0.04 14.51
N VAL A 49 3.22 -0.96 15.24
CA VAL A 49 2.69 -2.23 14.69
C VAL A 49 1.42 -1.95 13.88
N LEU A 50 0.49 -1.18 14.44
CA LEU A 50 -0.68 -0.66 13.73
C LEU A 50 -0.35 0.74 13.20
N LYS A 51 -0.10 0.85 11.90
CA LYS A 51 0.38 2.08 11.26
C LYS A 51 -0.75 3.02 10.81
N GLY A 52 -1.95 2.49 10.63
CA GLY A 52 -3.11 3.26 10.15
C GLY A 52 -4.13 2.37 9.47
N ALA A 53 -5.14 3.00 8.88
CA ALA A 53 -6.20 2.36 8.11
C ALA A 53 -6.39 3.12 6.81
N HIS A 54 -6.63 2.40 5.71
CA HIS A 54 -6.94 2.96 4.41
C HIS A 54 -8.32 2.50 3.98
N CYS A 55 -9.07 3.43 3.36
CA CYS A 55 -10.33 3.09 2.72
C CYS A 55 -10.06 2.39 1.38
N GLU A 56 -10.85 1.36 1.07
CA GLU A 56 -10.97 0.84 -0.28
C GLU A 56 -11.98 1.71 -1.04
N VAL A 57 -11.57 2.25 -2.19
CA VAL A 57 -12.38 3.17 -3.00
C VAL A 57 -12.55 2.58 -4.39
N ASP A 58 -13.76 2.70 -4.94
CA ASP A 58 -14.03 2.35 -6.33
C ASP A 58 -13.48 3.44 -7.26
N TYR A 59 -12.33 3.14 -7.89
CA TYR A 59 -11.70 4.07 -8.82
C TYR A 59 -12.55 4.34 -10.06
N GLN A 60 -13.39 3.39 -10.50
CA GLN A 60 -14.29 3.61 -11.65
C GLN A 60 -15.32 4.69 -11.34
N ALA A 61 -15.83 4.73 -10.11
CA ALA A 61 -16.73 5.79 -9.65
C ALA A 61 -16.07 7.18 -9.63
N LEU A 62 -14.72 7.23 -9.59
CA LEU A 62 -13.94 8.46 -9.66
C LEU A 62 -13.45 8.78 -11.09
N GLY A 63 -13.84 7.99 -12.10
CA GLY A 63 -13.42 8.17 -13.49
C GLY A 63 -12.11 7.46 -13.85
N GLY A 64 -11.56 6.64 -12.97
CA GLY A 64 -10.36 5.82 -13.21
C GLY A 64 -10.74 4.47 -13.80
N HIS A 65 -10.68 4.34 -15.12
CA HIS A 65 -11.15 3.14 -15.82
C HIS A 65 -10.04 2.14 -16.17
N ILE A 66 -8.79 2.59 -16.14
CA ILE A 66 -7.62 1.76 -16.44
C ILE A 66 -6.68 1.76 -15.25
N GLN A 67 -6.36 0.57 -14.75
CA GLN A 67 -5.26 0.37 -13.82
C GLN A 67 -4.08 -0.26 -14.54
N ALA A 68 -2.87 0.19 -14.23
CA ALA A 68 -1.65 -0.33 -14.82
C ALA A 68 -0.56 -0.51 -13.75
N MET A 69 0.30 -1.49 -14.00
CA MET A 69 1.56 -1.68 -13.29
C MET A 69 2.70 -1.26 -14.23
N VAL A 70 3.49 -0.28 -13.79
CA VAL A 70 4.66 0.18 -14.54
C VAL A 70 5.90 -0.26 -13.80
N SER A 71 6.68 -1.17 -14.41
CA SER A 71 7.99 -1.56 -13.91
C SER A 71 9.06 -0.65 -14.48
N LEU A 72 10.00 -0.24 -13.65
CA LEU A 72 10.99 0.78 -13.95
C LEU A 72 12.38 0.35 -13.50
N ARG A 73 13.41 0.63 -14.31
CA ARG A 73 14.80 0.50 -13.95
C ARG A 73 15.51 1.83 -14.10
N LEU A 74 16.31 2.17 -13.07
CA LEU A 74 17.11 3.39 -13.05
C LEU A 74 18.56 3.12 -13.49
N ALA A 75 19.18 4.11 -14.12
CA ALA A 75 20.57 4.04 -14.55
C ALA A 75 21.57 3.98 -13.38
N ARG A 76 21.21 4.55 -12.25
CA ARG A 76 22.05 4.66 -11.05
C ARG A 76 21.26 4.39 -9.78
N HIS A 77 21.87 3.66 -8.84
CA HIS A 77 21.24 3.19 -7.62
C HIS A 77 21.79 3.90 -6.36
N SER A 78 22.07 5.21 -6.43
CA SER A 78 22.38 5.93 -5.19
C SER A 78 21.12 6.12 -4.34
N ARG A 79 21.26 6.07 -3.01
CA ARG A 79 20.13 6.30 -2.08
C ARG A 79 19.40 7.60 -2.42
N GLN A 80 20.15 8.67 -2.71
CA GLN A 80 19.58 9.98 -3.04
C GLN A 80 18.68 9.93 -4.30
N ILE A 81 19.11 9.24 -5.36
CA ILE A 81 18.31 9.09 -6.60
C ILE A 81 17.06 8.26 -6.32
N ILE A 82 17.20 7.15 -5.61
CA ILE A 82 16.10 6.27 -5.24
C ILE A 82 15.04 7.01 -4.41
N ASP A 83 15.48 7.72 -3.35
CA ASP A 83 14.58 8.46 -2.47
C ASP A 83 13.88 9.61 -3.21
N ALA A 84 14.63 10.39 -4.01
CA ALA A 84 14.08 11.50 -4.79
C ALA A 84 13.05 11.01 -5.84
N PHE A 85 13.35 9.90 -6.53
CA PHE A 85 12.42 9.31 -7.49
C PHE A 85 11.14 8.85 -6.79
N ARG A 86 11.25 8.04 -5.72
CA ARG A 86 10.11 7.56 -4.93
C ARG A 86 9.22 8.72 -4.46
N ASP A 87 9.83 9.72 -3.83
CA ASP A 87 9.11 10.84 -3.24
C ASP A 87 8.39 11.67 -4.32
N ALA A 88 9.03 11.89 -5.47
CA ALA A 88 8.42 12.58 -6.60
C ALA A 88 7.22 11.80 -7.18
N ILE A 89 7.36 10.48 -7.38
CA ILE A 89 6.28 9.67 -7.98
C ILE A 89 5.08 9.55 -7.05
N LEU A 90 5.29 9.46 -5.75
CA LEU A 90 4.20 9.37 -4.77
C LEU A 90 3.38 10.68 -4.61
N THR A 91 3.81 11.79 -5.21
CA THR A 91 3.00 13.03 -5.24
C THR A 91 1.99 13.06 -6.38
N LEU A 92 2.09 12.16 -7.35
CA LEU A 92 1.23 12.13 -8.52
C LEU A 92 -0.14 11.53 -8.17
N PRO A 93 -1.26 12.20 -8.50
CA PRO A 93 -2.60 11.76 -8.09
C PRO A 93 -3.05 10.45 -8.73
N GLU A 94 -2.48 10.08 -9.88
CA GLU A 94 -2.76 8.81 -10.55
C GLU A 94 -2.10 7.62 -9.87
N VAL A 95 -1.11 7.84 -9.00
CA VAL A 95 -0.34 6.78 -8.35
C VAL A 95 -1.08 6.25 -7.12
N ILE A 96 -1.42 4.96 -7.15
CA ILE A 96 -2.06 4.24 -6.04
C ILE A 96 -1.02 3.75 -5.04
N SER A 97 0.06 3.14 -5.53
CA SER A 97 1.13 2.59 -4.70
C SER A 97 2.43 2.45 -5.48
N LEU A 98 3.55 2.38 -4.75
CA LEU A 98 4.87 2.19 -5.29
C LEU A 98 5.60 1.13 -4.46
N PHE A 99 6.23 0.17 -5.14
CA PHE A 99 7.11 -0.83 -4.56
C PHE A 99 8.53 -0.56 -5.01
N HIS A 100 9.47 -0.44 -4.06
CA HIS A 100 10.90 -0.49 -4.34
C HIS A 100 11.32 -1.94 -4.24
N MET A 101 11.85 -2.48 -5.32
CA MET A 101 12.07 -3.91 -5.49
C MET A 101 13.56 -4.26 -5.53
N GLY A 102 13.88 -5.46 -5.13
CA GLY A 102 15.18 -6.09 -5.40
C GLY A 102 15.03 -7.03 -6.59
N GLY A 103 15.85 -6.88 -7.63
CA GLY A 103 15.80 -7.75 -8.79
C GLY A 103 16.09 -7.04 -10.11
N LYS A 104 15.38 -7.44 -11.17
CA LYS A 104 15.59 -6.90 -12.53
C LYS A 104 15.21 -5.42 -12.63
N ASP A 105 14.12 -5.04 -11.99
CA ASP A 105 13.57 -3.69 -12.00
C ASP A 105 13.63 -3.10 -10.58
N ASP A 106 13.81 -1.78 -10.48
CA ASP A 106 13.97 -1.09 -9.22
C ASP A 106 12.65 -0.69 -8.59
N PHE A 107 11.67 -0.34 -9.43
CA PHE A 107 10.36 0.09 -8.98
C PHE A 107 9.25 -0.61 -9.74
N LEU A 108 8.16 -0.86 -9.03
CA LEU A 108 6.88 -1.22 -9.60
C LEU A 108 5.86 -0.21 -9.10
N VAL A 109 5.25 0.54 -10.02
CA VAL A 109 4.28 1.60 -9.72
C VAL A 109 2.90 1.15 -10.15
N HIS A 110 1.97 1.11 -9.21
CA HIS A 110 0.54 0.89 -9.47
C HIS A 110 -0.14 2.24 -9.66
N LEU A 111 -0.80 2.42 -10.79
CA LEU A 111 -1.49 3.66 -11.13
C LEU A 111 -2.88 3.40 -11.69
N CYS A 112 -3.73 4.44 -11.61
CA CYS A 112 -5.07 4.44 -12.17
C CYS A 112 -5.28 5.71 -12.99
N VAL A 113 -5.79 5.54 -14.22
CA VAL A 113 -6.00 6.62 -15.18
C VAL A 113 -7.37 6.49 -15.86
N ALA A 114 -7.83 7.56 -16.49
CA ALA A 114 -9.15 7.59 -17.12
C ALA A 114 -9.23 6.67 -18.36
N ASP A 115 -8.21 6.70 -19.22
CA ASP A 115 -8.20 6.00 -20.50
C ASP A 115 -6.77 5.72 -20.99
N THR A 116 -6.66 5.13 -22.18
CA THR A 116 -5.37 4.76 -22.77
C THR A 116 -4.55 5.96 -23.23
N GLU A 117 -5.18 7.07 -23.60
CA GLU A 117 -4.48 8.30 -23.96
C GLU A 117 -3.86 8.95 -22.71
N HIS A 118 -4.62 9.00 -21.61
CA HIS A 118 -4.11 9.44 -20.32
C HIS A 118 -2.95 8.56 -19.85
N LEU A 119 -3.07 7.22 -19.97
CA LEU A 119 -1.99 6.29 -19.62
C LEU A 119 -0.71 6.57 -20.40
N ARG A 120 -0.83 6.73 -21.72
CA ARG A 120 0.32 7.02 -22.59
C ARG A 120 1.00 8.33 -22.22
N ASN A 121 0.21 9.40 -22.03
CA ASN A 121 0.73 10.71 -21.70
C ASN A 121 1.38 10.71 -20.31
N PHE A 122 0.74 10.10 -19.32
CA PHE A 122 1.28 9.95 -17.98
C PHE A 122 2.64 9.24 -17.99
N VAL A 123 2.73 8.08 -18.67
CA VAL A 123 3.97 7.30 -18.76
C VAL A 123 5.08 8.12 -19.45
N PHE A 124 4.73 8.84 -20.51
CA PHE A 124 5.69 9.68 -21.23
C PHE A 124 6.21 10.82 -20.34
N ASP A 125 5.31 11.59 -19.75
CA ASP A 125 5.65 12.82 -19.02
C ASP A 125 6.38 12.54 -17.70
N HIS A 126 5.99 11.46 -17.00
CA HIS A 126 6.48 11.19 -15.65
C HIS A 126 7.57 10.12 -15.57
N PHE A 127 7.72 9.28 -16.60
CA PHE A 127 8.73 8.23 -16.60
C PHE A 127 9.70 8.32 -17.78
N THR A 128 9.18 8.33 -19.02
CA THR A 128 10.05 8.32 -20.22
C THR A 128 10.90 9.59 -20.36
N ALA A 129 10.36 10.74 -19.96
CA ALA A 129 11.07 12.02 -19.99
C ALA A 129 12.18 12.14 -18.92
N ARG A 130 12.33 11.17 -18.00
CA ARG A 130 13.35 11.19 -16.95
C ARG A 130 14.64 10.56 -17.42
N GLU A 131 15.73 11.29 -17.34
CA GLU A 131 17.07 10.81 -17.73
C GLU A 131 17.56 9.61 -16.90
N GLU A 132 17.10 9.52 -15.63
CA GLU A 132 17.46 8.41 -14.75
C GLU A 132 16.75 7.10 -15.10
N VAL A 133 15.66 7.11 -15.89
CA VAL A 133 14.90 5.90 -16.28
C VAL A 133 15.50 5.30 -17.55
N VAL A 134 16.03 4.09 -17.46
CA VAL A 134 16.67 3.40 -18.59
C VAL A 134 15.84 2.24 -19.17
N HIS A 135 14.86 1.78 -18.40
CA HIS A 135 13.92 0.76 -18.85
C HIS A 135 12.57 0.97 -18.20
N LEU A 136 11.54 0.68 -18.97
CA LEU A 136 10.16 0.79 -18.52
C LEU A 136 9.32 -0.26 -19.26
N GLU A 137 8.42 -0.89 -18.54
CA GLU A 137 7.40 -1.81 -19.07
C GLU A 137 6.06 -1.52 -18.42
N THR A 138 5.00 -1.42 -19.22
CA THR A 138 3.65 -1.15 -18.73
C THR A 138 2.76 -2.37 -18.96
N SER A 139 2.15 -2.86 -17.88
CA SER A 139 1.19 -3.97 -17.89
C SER A 139 -0.18 -3.49 -17.43
N LEU A 140 -1.24 -3.83 -18.15
CA LEU A 140 -2.60 -3.54 -17.72
C LEU A 140 -3.02 -4.49 -16.60
N VAL A 141 -3.71 -3.96 -15.60
CA VAL A 141 -4.30 -4.73 -14.51
C VAL A 141 -5.75 -5.03 -14.87
N PHE A 142 -6.07 -6.30 -15.07
CA PHE A 142 -7.45 -6.71 -15.33
C PHE A 142 -8.28 -6.83 -14.07
N GLU A 143 -7.65 -7.25 -12.97
CA GLU A 143 -8.30 -7.37 -11.67
C GLU A 143 -7.27 -7.17 -10.55
N HIS A 144 -7.66 -6.44 -9.51
CA HIS A 144 -6.89 -6.27 -8.29
C HIS A 144 -7.74 -6.69 -7.09
N ARG A 145 -7.23 -7.59 -6.27
CA ARG A 145 -7.89 -8.10 -5.06
C ARG A 145 -6.97 -8.06 -3.87
N PHE A 146 -7.47 -7.55 -2.76
CA PHE A 146 -6.78 -7.62 -1.46
C PHE A 146 -7.19 -8.88 -0.69
N SER A 147 -6.22 -9.58 -0.11
CA SER A 147 -6.51 -10.58 0.91
C SER A 147 -7.00 -9.88 2.19
N ARG A 148 -8.07 -10.42 2.78
CA ARG A 148 -8.56 -9.96 4.08
C ARG A 148 -8.04 -10.80 5.25
N SER A 149 -7.08 -11.66 4.99
CA SER A 149 -6.41 -12.48 6.01
C SER A 149 -5.07 -11.86 6.36
N LEU A 150 -4.88 -11.52 7.64
CA LEU A 150 -3.61 -10.95 8.12
C LEU A 150 -2.50 -12.00 8.00
N PRO A 151 -1.40 -11.72 7.27
CA PRO A 151 -0.22 -12.57 7.30
C PRO A 151 0.38 -12.56 8.71
N CYS A 152 0.55 -13.75 9.30
CA CYS A 152 1.18 -13.89 10.61
C CYS A 152 2.40 -14.79 10.49
N PHE A 153 3.54 -14.32 10.96
CA PHE A 153 4.84 -15.02 10.86
C PHE A 153 5.35 -15.48 12.22
N ASN A 154 4.61 -15.18 13.30
CA ASN A 154 4.95 -15.62 14.66
C ASN A 154 4.33 -17.01 14.91
N HIS A 155 4.95 -18.03 14.34
CA HIS A 155 4.76 -19.40 14.74
C HIS A 155 5.78 -19.69 15.85
N ALA A 156 5.39 -19.47 17.10
CA ALA A 156 6.12 -20.00 18.25
C ALA A 156 5.81 -21.48 18.43
#